data_64e5026c23d730af98f5e138b33e2aec
#
_entry.id   64e5026c23d730af98f5e138b33e2aec
#
_cell.length_a   1.000
_cell.length_b   1.000
_cell.length_c   1.000
_cell.angle_alpha   90.00
_cell.angle_beta   90.00
_cell.angle_gamma   90.00
#
_symmetry.space_group_name_H-M   'P 1'
#
loop_
_entity.id
_entity.type
_entity.pdbx_description
1 polymer ?
#
loop_
_entity_poly.entity_id
_entity_poly.type
_entity_poly.pdbx_seq_one_letter_code
_entity_poly.pdbx_strand_id
1 'polypeptide(L)'
;MKLIASHCVFPTPDIQKTTEFYVEKLGFRRVEYLDAKEKHICLYRDRVELILTQANSQRIYPNRELYGYGEDAYVITECQQELQDEFGQKGVKIVRTLHKTDYNNLEFTIEDIDGMWICFVIKQSLYFHDFVLSTLK
;
A
#
# COMPACT_ATOMS: atom_id res chain seq x y z
N MET A 1 -7.83 15.75 -21.39
CA MET A 1 -6.86 15.60 -20.29
C MET A 1 -6.99 14.22 -19.67
N LYS A 2 -5.88 13.63 -19.24
CA LYS A 2 -5.85 12.30 -18.64
C LYS A 2 -5.49 12.39 -17.17
N LEU A 3 -6.10 11.52 -16.35
CA LEU A 3 -5.63 11.29 -15.01
C LEU A 3 -4.30 10.54 -15.09
N ILE A 4 -3.32 10.89 -14.23
CA ILE A 4 -1.95 10.35 -14.32
C ILE A 4 -1.66 9.36 -13.22
N ALA A 5 -2.11 9.64 -12.00
CA ALA A 5 -1.83 8.79 -10.84
C ALA A 5 -2.79 9.10 -9.71
N SER A 6 -2.83 8.23 -8.73
CA SER A 6 -3.47 8.49 -7.46
C SER A 6 -2.57 7.97 -6.34
N HIS A 7 -2.66 8.58 -5.17
CA HIS A 7 -1.84 8.23 -4.02
C HIS A 7 -2.72 7.98 -2.81
N CYS A 8 -2.33 7.01 -1.99
CA CYS A 8 -2.99 6.78 -0.70
C CYS A 8 -2.45 7.73 0.34
N VAL A 9 -3.33 8.23 1.19
CA VAL A 9 -2.97 9.08 2.32
C VAL A 9 -3.35 8.36 3.60
N PHE A 10 -2.35 8.04 4.42
CA PHE A 10 -2.55 7.34 5.68
C PHE A 10 -2.26 8.29 6.85
N PRO A 11 -3.23 8.54 7.72
CA PRO A 11 -2.93 9.18 9.00
C PRO A 11 -2.17 8.19 9.89
N THR A 12 -1.31 8.72 10.75
CA THR A 12 -0.57 7.91 11.73
C THR A 12 -0.42 8.67 13.03
N PRO A 13 -0.48 7.98 14.17
CA PRO A 13 -0.25 8.65 15.47
C PRO A 13 1.18 9.09 15.68
N ASP A 14 2.14 8.42 15.02
CA ASP A 14 3.58 8.72 15.15
C ASP A 14 4.22 8.63 13.77
N ILE A 15 4.31 9.76 13.09
CA ILE A 15 4.73 9.82 11.71
C ILE A 15 6.19 9.34 11.53
N GLN A 16 7.08 9.58 12.49
CA GLN A 16 8.47 9.13 12.39
C GLN A 16 8.58 7.63 12.52
N LYS A 17 7.89 7.05 13.49
CA LYS A 17 7.90 5.60 13.72
C LYS A 17 7.32 4.84 12.53
N THR A 18 6.22 5.33 11.99
CA THR A 18 5.59 4.71 10.82
C THR A 18 6.46 4.86 9.58
N THR A 19 7.08 6.02 9.39
CA THR A 19 8.04 6.22 8.30
C THR A 19 9.21 5.24 8.38
N GLU A 20 9.77 5.04 9.56
CA GLU A 20 10.86 4.07 9.76
C GLU A 20 10.45 2.66 9.36
N PHE A 21 9.24 2.25 9.72
CA PHE A 21 8.71 0.95 9.31
C PHE A 21 8.66 0.82 7.78
N TYR A 22 8.13 1.82 7.10
CA TYR A 22 8.02 1.78 5.64
C TYR A 22 9.39 1.78 4.97
N VAL A 23 10.35 2.54 5.51
CA VAL A 23 11.70 2.59 4.94
C VAL A 23 12.45 1.28 5.20
N GLU A 24 12.48 0.81 6.43
CA GLU A 24 13.30 -0.34 6.83
C GLU A 24 12.67 -1.68 6.43
N LYS A 25 11.35 -1.80 6.55
CA LYS A 25 10.64 -3.06 6.33
C LYS A 25 10.04 -3.19 4.95
N LEU A 26 9.57 -2.11 4.36
CA LEU A 26 8.89 -2.15 3.07
C LEU A 26 9.72 -1.58 1.92
N GLY A 27 10.92 -1.07 2.20
CA GLY A 27 11.85 -0.63 1.16
C GLY A 27 11.52 0.72 0.52
N PHE A 28 10.70 1.53 1.16
CA PHE A 28 10.40 2.87 0.66
C PHE A 28 11.52 3.84 1.02
N ARG A 29 11.68 4.90 0.23
CA ARG A 29 12.48 6.07 0.59
C ARG A 29 11.54 7.20 0.99
N ARG A 30 12.02 8.11 1.83
CA ARG A 30 11.19 9.19 2.38
C ARG A 30 11.63 10.55 1.89
N VAL A 31 10.65 11.45 1.73
CA VAL A 31 10.87 12.89 1.56
C VAL A 31 9.98 13.58 2.59
N GLU A 32 10.60 14.33 3.48
CA GLU A 32 9.92 14.92 4.64
C GLU A 32 9.48 16.35 4.35
N TYR A 33 8.25 16.67 4.76
CA TYR A 33 7.67 18.01 4.71
C TYR A 33 7.11 18.37 6.08
N LEU A 34 7.98 18.25 7.11
CA LEU A 34 7.57 18.46 8.50
C LEU A 34 7.52 19.94 8.87
N ASP A 35 8.11 20.82 8.06
CA ASP A 35 8.06 22.27 8.24
C ASP A 35 6.84 22.90 7.55
N ALA A 36 6.10 22.12 6.76
CA ALA A 36 4.89 22.58 6.12
C ALA A 36 3.78 22.82 7.14
N LYS A 37 2.82 23.68 6.80
CA LYS A 37 1.65 23.91 7.65
C LYS A 37 0.89 22.61 7.92
N GLU A 38 0.74 21.78 6.89
CA GLU A 38 0.20 20.45 7.00
C GLU A 38 1.36 19.45 6.94
N LYS A 39 1.82 19.00 8.10
CA LYS A 39 2.97 18.12 8.21
C LYS A 39 2.69 16.77 7.57
N HIS A 40 3.57 16.35 6.68
CA HIS A 40 3.45 15.06 6.00
C HIS A 40 4.81 14.54 5.57
N ILE A 41 4.86 13.24 5.26
CA ILE A 41 6.02 12.57 4.69
C ILE A 41 5.55 11.80 3.47
N CYS A 42 6.23 11.99 2.35
CA CYS A 42 5.96 11.22 1.14
C CYS A 42 6.91 10.03 1.08
N LEU A 43 6.36 8.86 0.82
CA LEU A 43 7.10 7.60 0.75
C LEU A 43 7.05 7.09 -0.69
N TYR A 44 8.22 6.73 -1.22
CA TYR A 44 8.34 6.31 -2.62
C TYR A 44 9.04 4.97 -2.71
N ARG A 45 8.48 4.06 -3.47
CA ARG A 45 9.16 2.85 -3.95
C ARG A 45 8.71 2.60 -5.38
N ASP A 46 9.67 2.55 -6.29
CA ASP A 46 9.39 2.43 -7.73
C ASP A 46 8.41 3.53 -8.16
N ARG A 47 7.24 3.17 -8.68
CA ARG A 47 6.22 4.14 -9.09
C ARG A 47 5.12 4.35 -8.05
N VAL A 48 5.29 3.76 -6.87
CA VAL A 48 4.30 3.88 -5.81
C VAL A 48 4.66 5.03 -4.88
N GLU A 49 3.68 5.88 -4.60
CA GLU A 49 3.80 6.92 -3.59
C GLU A 49 2.70 6.73 -2.55
N LEU A 50 3.09 6.79 -1.28
CA LEU A 50 2.19 6.83 -0.14
C LEU A 50 2.48 8.11 0.63
N ILE A 51 1.45 8.74 1.15
CA ILE A 51 1.58 9.98 1.92
C ILE A 51 1.16 9.68 3.36
N LEU A 52 2.06 9.97 4.31
CA LEU A 52 1.74 9.87 5.73
C LEU A 52 1.44 11.25 6.27
N THR A 53 0.36 11.38 7.05
CA THR A 53 0.02 12.60 7.75
C THR A 53 0.02 12.35 9.25
N GLN A 54 0.40 13.36 10.03
CA GLN A 54 0.38 13.25 11.48
C GLN A 54 -1.05 13.40 11.99
N ALA A 55 -1.57 12.36 12.60
CA ALA A 55 -2.89 12.39 13.21
C ALA A 55 -2.88 13.17 14.53
N ASN A 56 -4.00 13.77 14.87
CA ASN A 56 -4.21 14.39 16.17
C ASN A 56 -4.78 13.42 17.21
N SER A 57 -4.62 12.14 16.98
CA SER A 57 -5.14 11.05 17.79
C SER A 57 -4.00 10.08 18.10
N GLN A 58 -4.11 9.36 19.22
CA GLN A 58 -3.13 8.34 19.60
C GLN A 58 -3.39 7.00 18.91
N ARG A 59 -4.51 6.86 18.24
CA ARG A 59 -4.88 5.65 17.51
C ARG A 59 -5.60 6.00 16.22
N ILE A 60 -5.32 5.24 15.17
CA ILE A 60 -6.07 5.26 13.92
C ILE A 60 -6.83 3.95 13.79
N TYR A 61 -7.86 3.94 12.95
CA TYR A 61 -8.72 2.78 12.77
C TYR A 61 -8.74 2.38 11.30
N PRO A 62 -8.32 1.14 10.99
CA PRO A 62 -8.41 0.66 9.61
C PRO A 62 -9.86 0.42 9.20
N ASN A 63 -10.09 0.35 7.90
CA ASN A 63 -11.42 0.18 7.33
C ASN A 63 -12.15 -1.05 7.87
N ARG A 64 -11.43 -2.17 8.07
CA ARG A 64 -12.06 -3.40 8.57
C ARG A 64 -12.61 -3.26 9.98
N GLU A 65 -12.01 -2.42 10.83
CA GLU A 65 -12.52 -2.17 12.17
C GLU A 65 -13.74 -1.24 12.14
N LEU A 66 -13.71 -0.23 11.27
CA LEU A 66 -14.79 0.75 11.18
C LEU A 66 -16.03 0.19 10.47
N TYR A 67 -15.81 -0.61 9.43
CA TYR A 67 -16.89 -1.01 8.51
C TYR A 67 -17.04 -2.51 8.35
N GLY A 68 -16.24 -3.31 9.07
CA GLY A 68 -16.37 -4.76 9.14
C GLY A 68 -15.51 -5.54 8.15
N TYR A 69 -15.01 -4.93 7.10
CA TYR A 69 -14.15 -5.59 6.09
C TYR A 69 -13.37 -4.55 5.28
N GLY A 70 -12.45 -5.05 4.48
CA GLY A 70 -11.74 -4.24 3.50
C GLY A 70 -10.30 -3.95 3.87
N GLU A 71 -9.49 -3.76 2.85
CA GLU A 71 -8.14 -3.27 2.95
C GLU A 71 -8.14 -1.73 2.91
N ASP A 72 -7.00 -1.13 3.27
CA ASP A 72 -6.84 0.32 3.28
C ASP A 72 -6.15 0.84 2.03
N ALA A 73 -5.39 0.01 1.35
CA ALA A 73 -4.74 0.35 0.09
C ALA A 73 -4.52 -0.90 -0.77
N TYR A 74 -4.49 -0.68 -2.09
CA TYR A 74 -4.09 -1.66 -3.08
C TYR A 74 -2.87 -1.15 -3.82
N VAL A 75 -1.83 -1.97 -3.88
CA VAL A 75 -0.63 -1.70 -4.67
C VAL A 75 -0.56 -2.75 -5.77
N ILE A 76 -0.46 -2.30 -7.02
CA ILE A 76 -0.39 -3.20 -8.16
C ILE A 76 1.06 -3.54 -8.43
N THR A 77 1.36 -4.83 -8.51
CA THR A 77 2.71 -5.34 -8.74
C THR A 77 2.65 -6.63 -9.55
N GLU A 78 3.73 -6.90 -10.28
CA GLU A 78 3.90 -8.15 -11.01
C GLU A 78 4.77 -9.17 -10.24
N CYS A 79 5.34 -8.77 -9.10
CA CYS A 79 6.33 -9.55 -8.36
C CYS A 79 5.82 -9.95 -6.97
N GLN A 80 4.60 -10.48 -6.89
CA GLN A 80 3.95 -10.76 -5.60
C GLN A 80 4.74 -11.75 -4.75
N GLN A 81 5.20 -12.85 -5.35
CA GLN A 81 5.90 -13.88 -4.57
C GLN A 81 7.21 -13.35 -3.99
N GLU A 82 7.99 -12.66 -4.81
CA GLU A 82 9.26 -12.08 -4.38
C GLU A 82 9.05 -11.02 -3.31
N LEU A 83 8.02 -10.20 -3.45
CA LEU A 83 7.67 -9.19 -2.46
C LEU A 83 7.21 -9.81 -1.15
N GLN A 84 6.35 -10.82 -1.21
CA GLN A 84 5.92 -11.53 0.00
C GLN A 84 7.12 -12.13 0.74
N ASP A 85 8.04 -12.75 0.01
CA ASP A 85 9.25 -13.32 0.58
C ASP A 85 10.13 -12.25 1.21
N GLU A 86 10.34 -11.13 0.52
CA GLU A 86 11.11 -9.99 1.04
C GLU A 86 10.53 -9.49 2.36
N PHE A 87 9.24 -9.23 2.40
CA PHE A 87 8.57 -8.71 3.59
C PHE A 87 8.57 -9.74 4.72
N GLY A 88 8.35 -11.00 4.41
CA GLY A 88 8.41 -12.08 5.39
C GLY A 88 9.77 -12.19 6.06
N GLN A 89 10.85 -12.06 5.29
CA GLN A 89 12.22 -12.09 5.80
C GLN A 89 12.53 -10.92 6.72
N LYS A 90 11.87 -9.79 6.52
CA LYS A 90 12.02 -8.61 7.36
C LYS A 90 11.05 -8.59 8.56
N GLY A 91 10.28 -9.65 8.75
CA GLY A 91 9.37 -9.77 9.88
C GLY A 91 8.08 -8.99 9.74
N VAL A 92 7.70 -8.59 8.53
CA VAL A 92 6.41 -7.93 8.28
C VAL A 92 5.29 -8.93 8.50
N LYS A 93 4.21 -8.51 9.13
CA LYS A 93 3.04 -9.36 9.36
C LYS A 93 2.29 -9.58 8.04
N ILE A 94 2.30 -10.83 7.57
CA ILE A 94 1.54 -11.24 6.39
C ILE A 94 0.19 -11.77 6.90
N VAL A 95 -0.89 -11.01 6.67
CA VAL A 95 -2.22 -11.40 7.16
C VAL A 95 -2.93 -12.35 6.22
N ARG A 96 -2.59 -12.29 4.93
CA ARG A 96 -3.05 -13.24 3.92
C ARG A 96 -1.91 -13.52 2.98
N THR A 97 -1.51 -14.78 2.90
CA THR A 97 -0.47 -15.20 1.96
C THR A 97 -1.00 -15.17 0.53
N LEU A 98 -0.10 -15.23 -0.43
CA LEU A 98 -0.44 -15.18 -1.85
C LEU A 98 -1.50 -16.22 -2.20
N HIS A 99 -2.60 -15.76 -2.78
CA HIS A 99 -3.74 -16.61 -3.15
C HIS A 99 -4.50 -15.99 -4.32
N LYS A 100 -5.28 -16.84 -4.99
CA LYS A 100 -6.18 -16.40 -6.06
C LYS A 100 -7.55 -16.09 -5.45
N THR A 101 -8.07 -14.91 -5.77
CA THR A 101 -9.38 -14.47 -5.27
C THR A 101 -10.52 -14.97 -6.18
N ASP A 102 -11.77 -14.87 -5.69
CA ASP A 102 -12.95 -15.23 -6.45
C ASP A 102 -13.12 -14.39 -7.71
N TYR A 103 -12.62 -13.16 -7.68
CA TYR A 103 -12.65 -12.24 -8.81
C TYR A 103 -11.37 -12.29 -9.64
N ASN A 104 -10.60 -13.37 -9.50
CA ASN A 104 -9.51 -13.76 -10.40
C ASN A 104 -8.25 -12.91 -10.28
N ASN A 105 -8.01 -12.29 -9.15
CA ASN A 105 -6.75 -11.61 -8.85
C ASN A 105 -5.82 -12.55 -8.07
N LEU A 106 -4.51 -12.33 -8.22
CA LEU A 106 -3.49 -12.90 -7.34
C LEU A 106 -3.05 -11.81 -6.37
N GLU A 107 -3.20 -12.06 -5.07
CA GLU A 107 -2.89 -11.05 -4.08
C GLU A 107 -2.40 -11.62 -2.77
N PHE A 108 -1.60 -10.83 -2.05
CA PHE A 108 -1.28 -11.06 -0.64
C PHE A 108 -1.45 -9.74 0.12
N THR A 109 -1.67 -9.82 1.42
CA THR A 109 -1.96 -8.64 2.24
C THR A 109 -1.04 -8.60 3.45
N ILE A 110 -0.48 -7.43 3.71
CA ILE A 110 0.34 -7.16 4.90
C ILE A 110 -0.40 -6.22 5.84
N GLU A 111 0.02 -6.22 7.10
CA GLU A 111 -0.41 -5.25 8.08
C GLU A 111 0.77 -4.37 8.46
N ASP A 112 0.59 -3.05 8.40
CA ASP A 112 1.65 -2.13 8.80
C ASP A 112 1.69 -1.95 10.33
N ILE A 113 2.60 -1.10 10.79
CA ILE A 113 2.81 -0.89 12.23
C ILE A 113 1.59 -0.26 12.93
N ASP A 114 0.74 0.43 12.19
CA ASP A 114 -0.47 1.08 12.70
C ASP A 114 -1.73 0.22 12.54
N GLY A 115 -1.59 -0.98 12.00
CA GLY A 115 -2.69 -1.89 11.76
C GLY A 115 -3.38 -1.71 10.42
N MET A 116 -2.83 -0.88 9.53
CA MET A 116 -3.39 -0.70 8.19
C MET A 116 -3.09 -1.92 7.32
N TRP A 117 -4.04 -2.32 6.51
CA TRP A 117 -3.87 -3.43 5.57
C TRP A 117 -3.58 -2.91 4.17
N ILE A 118 -2.47 -3.40 3.59
CA ILE A 118 -2.08 -3.09 2.23
C ILE A 118 -2.07 -4.39 1.44
N CYS A 119 -2.89 -4.43 0.38
CA CYS A 119 -2.98 -5.57 -0.52
C CYS A 119 -2.06 -5.35 -1.72
N PHE A 120 -1.22 -6.33 -2.02
CA PHE A 120 -0.34 -6.32 -3.19
C PHE A 120 -0.94 -7.27 -4.22
N VAL A 121 -1.29 -6.74 -5.38
CA VAL A 121 -2.17 -7.44 -6.30
C VAL A 121 -1.67 -7.36 -7.73
N ILE A 122 -1.85 -8.46 -8.49
CA ILE A 122 -1.89 -8.39 -9.95
C ILE A 122 -3.35 -8.51 -10.37
N LYS A 123 -3.84 -7.51 -11.09
CA LYS A 123 -5.22 -7.49 -11.56
C LYS A 123 -5.28 -8.12 -12.94
N GLN A 124 -5.63 -9.40 -13.02
CA GLN A 124 -5.72 -10.10 -14.29
C GLN A 124 -6.76 -9.48 -15.21
N SER A 125 -7.86 -8.99 -14.65
CA SER A 125 -8.88 -8.27 -15.42
C SER A 125 -8.33 -7.02 -16.07
N LEU A 126 -7.42 -6.30 -15.41
CA LEU A 126 -6.77 -5.11 -15.96
C LEU A 126 -5.87 -5.48 -17.15
N TYR A 127 -5.06 -6.53 -17.01
CA TYR A 127 -4.21 -7.01 -18.09
C TYR A 127 -5.02 -7.50 -19.29
N PHE A 128 -6.09 -8.23 -19.02
CA PHE A 128 -6.99 -8.68 -20.08
C PHE A 128 -7.61 -7.48 -20.82
N HIS A 129 -8.06 -6.49 -20.08
CA HIS A 129 -8.66 -5.27 -20.65
C HIS A 129 -7.64 -4.53 -21.53
N ASP A 130 -6.44 -4.33 -21.05
CA ASP A 130 -5.37 -3.67 -21.80
C ASP A 130 -5.01 -4.44 -23.06
N PHE A 131 -4.93 -5.77 -22.96
CA PHE A 131 -4.68 -6.64 -24.12
C PHE A 131 -5.76 -6.47 -25.18
N VAL A 132 -7.02 -6.52 -24.78
CA VAL A 132 -8.15 -6.35 -25.71
C VAL A 132 -8.08 -4.99 -26.40
N LEU A 133 -7.86 -3.93 -25.64
CA LEU A 133 -7.76 -2.58 -26.20
C LEU A 133 -6.59 -2.47 -27.18
N SER A 134 -5.45 -3.07 -26.88
CA SER A 134 -4.29 -3.02 -27.76
C SER A 134 -4.50 -3.78 -29.07
N THR A 135 -5.27 -4.88 -29.03
CA THR A 135 -5.57 -5.67 -30.23
C THR A 135 -6.64 -5.05 -31.12
N LEU A 136 -7.47 -4.17 -30.57
CA LEU A 136 -8.52 -3.48 -31.33
C LEU A 136 -8.03 -2.24 -32.06
N LYS A 137 -6.80 -1.82 -31.81
CA LYS A 137 -6.20 -0.68 -32.51
C LYS A 137 -5.67 -1.10 -33.89
#